data_0c4aa3560528f9e970fe7534fa28e436
#
_entry.id   0c4aa3560528f9e970fe7534fa28e436
#
_cell.length_a   1.000
_cell.length_b   1.000
_cell.length_c   1.000
_cell.angle_alpha   90.00
_cell.angle_beta   90.00
_cell.angle_gamma   90.00
#
_symmetry.space_group_name_H-M   'P 1'
#
loop_
_entity.id
_entity.type
_entity.pdbx_description
1 polymer ?
#
loop_
_entity_poly.entity_id
_entity_poly.type
_entity_poly.pdbx_seq_one_letter_code
_entity_poly.pdbx_strand_id
1 'polypeptide(L)'
;MTVSQIKPGNDVCRRFGVRALRTRPATLVALAALACGLSLSMPARADYRVRIDASNGLAKLLKDNLDLVRFSTRDDIGDAQFEHLIATAGAQVQELTSTEGYFSPVTHIDVATINGKRDVHVTVDAGARTHIKDTDVKITGPILEQWPQRAEQLHNAWELPVDAPFRQADWDKAKNDTLFQLGQKHYHAARMSFSRAVIDADNHAASLAATYESGPPFTLGPLVITGTRRYPEQIIRNVNPLNVGEPFDADRIQELQRQIQATPYFSNVIISVTEDPEKAELAPVEVKVREFPTQRVQSGVGYTTDTGASVNGRYSYYNLFGRAWTFDTQARLEQFRQGGYAEIAMPPDSTAYTNSARASYERTDLNGLDQRSAQIGIKRARSRDRYDWAYTLDWYHTDERPDGGTRFVNKALVPAFAWTRRDVDDLIFPRKGNIINTQIGFAAKPVLTDQSFARLYGRIRQYFPVGQRDLVLARLELGAVLTNGNSNRIPSSLLFFAGGTSSIRGYTFQSIGRQQNGTTFPTKYLGTASLEYQRWVTREWGGAVFWDVGTATDDYKHPTPLYHGVGFGLRWRSPVGPVNVDLGYGVQDRRFRPSISLGVAF
;
A
#
# COMPACT_ATOMS: atom_id res chain seq x y z
N MET A 1 -5.08 -17.48 -61.97
CA MET A 1 -5.28 -16.29 -62.79
C MET A 1 -4.59 -15.12 -62.12
N THR A 2 -3.51 -14.69 -62.75
CA THR A 2 -2.90 -13.36 -62.89
C THR A 2 -2.54 -12.61 -61.61
N VAL A 3 -1.31 -12.70 -61.13
CA VAL A 3 -0.03 -12.02 -61.47
C VAL A 3 -0.17 -10.48 -61.46
N SER A 4 0.49 -9.80 -60.53
CA SER A 4 1.43 -8.73 -60.84
C SER A 4 2.43 -8.51 -59.69
N GLN A 5 3.69 -8.79 -60.00
CA GLN A 5 4.89 -8.40 -59.26
C GLN A 5 5.25 -6.96 -59.59
N ILE A 6 5.87 -6.27 -58.66
CA ILE A 6 6.92 -5.27 -58.95
C ILE A 6 7.99 -5.36 -57.88
N LYS A 7 9.20 -5.62 -58.33
CA LYS A 7 10.53 -5.58 -57.67
C LYS A 7 11.29 -4.33 -58.16
N PRO A 8 12.54 -4.10 -57.78
CA PRO A 8 13.06 -3.26 -56.69
C PRO A 8 13.95 -2.12 -57.23
N GLY A 9 14.35 -1.23 -56.39
CA GLY A 9 15.32 -0.18 -56.71
C GLY A 9 16.41 -0.04 -55.65
N ASN A 10 17.63 -0.20 -56.13
CA ASN A 10 18.92 -0.26 -55.46
C ASN A 10 19.40 1.08 -54.88
N ASP A 11 20.31 0.92 -53.88
CA ASP A 11 21.52 1.68 -53.59
C ASP A 11 21.43 3.18 -53.28
N VAL A 12 21.94 3.52 -52.06
CA VAL A 12 23.13 4.38 -51.93
C VAL A 12 23.72 4.25 -50.50
N CYS A 13 24.87 3.65 -50.41
CA CYS A 13 25.83 3.83 -49.32
C CYS A 13 26.29 5.29 -49.23
N ARG A 14 26.16 5.91 -48.05
CA ARG A 14 27.02 7.07 -47.70
C ARG A 14 27.55 6.93 -46.27
N ARG A 15 28.84 6.77 -46.21
CA ARG A 15 29.75 6.93 -45.08
C ARG A 15 29.51 8.32 -44.45
N PHE A 16 29.28 8.39 -43.12
CA PHE A 16 29.50 9.61 -42.39
C PHE A 16 30.70 9.47 -41.45
N GLY A 17 31.74 10.21 -41.83
CA GLY A 17 32.97 10.37 -41.04
C GLY A 17 32.70 11.28 -39.84
N VAL A 18 33.25 10.88 -38.72
CA VAL A 18 33.29 11.67 -37.48
C VAL A 18 34.20 12.88 -37.69
N ARG A 19 33.64 14.10 -37.73
CA ARG A 19 34.40 15.35 -37.61
C ARG A 19 34.21 15.90 -36.19
N ALA A 20 35.31 15.96 -35.46
CA ALA A 20 35.40 16.68 -34.21
C ALA A 20 35.12 18.16 -34.42
N LEU A 21 34.04 18.68 -33.84
CA LEU A 21 33.77 20.12 -33.78
C LEU A 21 34.52 20.75 -32.59
N ARG A 22 35.55 21.53 -32.89
CA ARG A 22 36.12 22.49 -31.96
C ARG A 22 35.11 23.63 -31.72
N THR A 23 34.53 23.68 -30.53
CA THR A 23 33.68 24.78 -30.12
C THR A 23 34.49 26.02 -29.82
N ARG A 24 34.17 27.13 -30.52
CA ARG A 24 34.68 28.50 -30.25
C ARG A 24 33.89 29.11 -29.06
N PRO A 25 34.51 29.94 -28.23
CA PRO A 25 33.93 30.47 -26.99
C PRO A 25 32.82 31.56 -27.17
N ALA A 26 32.33 31.77 -28.40
CA ALA A 26 31.31 32.78 -28.68
C ALA A 26 29.84 32.30 -28.49
N THR A 27 29.60 31.00 -28.28
CA THR A 27 28.25 30.44 -28.12
C THR A 27 27.77 30.36 -26.67
N LEU A 28 28.63 30.59 -25.69
CA LEU A 28 28.26 30.65 -24.26
C LEU A 28 27.65 32.00 -23.84
N VAL A 29 27.86 33.06 -24.61
CA VAL A 29 27.28 34.39 -24.31
C VAL A 29 25.84 34.52 -24.84
N ALA A 30 25.48 33.77 -25.88
CA ALA A 30 24.12 33.79 -26.45
C ALA A 30 23.09 33.00 -25.58
N LEU A 31 23.53 32.01 -24.82
CA LEU A 31 22.66 31.27 -23.88
C LEU A 31 22.42 32.03 -22.57
N ALA A 32 23.36 32.88 -22.14
CA ALA A 32 23.18 33.75 -20.98
C ALA A 32 22.23 34.94 -21.26
N ALA A 33 22.15 35.42 -22.53
CA ALA A 33 21.24 36.48 -22.93
C ALA A 33 19.78 35.99 -23.13
N LEU A 34 19.57 34.68 -23.38
CA LEU A 34 18.22 34.10 -23.47
C LEU A 34 17.61 33.78 -22.09
N ALA A 35 18.43 33.66 -21.05
CA ALA A 35 17.99 33.43 -19.66
C ALA A 35 17.59 34.75 -18.94
N CYS A 36 17.98 35.91 -19.43
CA CYS A 36 17.56 37.22 -18.89
C CYS A 36 16.31 37.81 -19.55
N GLY A 37 15.75 37.14 -20.57
CA GLY A 37 14.51 37.57 -21.25
C GLY A 37 13.23 36.91 -20.73
N LEU A 38 13.30 36.09 -19.68
CA LEU A 38 12.13 35.72 -18.88
C LEU A 38 11.78 36.95 -18.03
N SER A 39 11.03 37.87 -18.64
CA SER A 39 10.27 38.89 -17.94
C SER A 39 9.63 38.23 -16.73
N LEU A 40 10.03 38.62 -15.55
CA LEU A 40 9.24 38.50 -14.34
C LEU A 40 7.88 39.14 -14.67
N SER A 41 6.94 38.31 -15.14
CA SER A 41 5.54 38.63 -15.03
C SER A 41 5.27 38.70 -13.54
N MET A 42 5.38 39.91 -12.98
CA MET A 42 4.82 40.17 -11.66
C MET A 42 3.37 39.67 -11.73
N PRO A 43 2.91 38.86 -10.79
CA PRO A 43 1.50 38.52 -10.74
C PRO A 43 0.73 39.84 -10.74
N ALA A 44 -0.14 40.02 -11.72
CA ALA A 44 -1.03 41.15 -11.78
C ALA A 44 -1.74 41.23 -10.44
N ARG A 45 -1.60 42.37 -9.74
CA ARG A 45 -2.15 42.55 -8.42
C ARG A 45 -3.56 43.05 -8.59
N ALA A 46 -4.54 42.33 -8.04
CA ALA A 46 -5.92 42.75 -7.97
C ALA A 46 -6.04 44.21 -7.51
N ASP A 47 -7.03 44.93 -8.03
CA ASP A 47 -7.30 46.33 -7.72
C ASP A 47 -7.79 46.57 -6.28
N TYR A 48 -8.09 45.48 -5.55
CA TYR A 48 -8.51 45.55 -4.15
C TYR A 48 -7.86 44.48 -3.28
N ARG A 49 -7.82 44.73 -1.97
CA ARG A 49 -7.39 43.79 -0.94
C ARG A 49 -8.53 43.56 0.04
N VAL A 50 -8.60 42.33 0.58
CA VAL A 50 -9.59 41.97 1.59
C VAL A 50 -8.89 41.58 2.87
N ARG A 51 -9.32 42.18 3.99
CA ARG A 51 -8.96 41.76 5.34
C ARG A 51 -10.22 41.26 6.04
N ILE A 52 -10.09 40.16 6.71
CA ILE A 52 -11.19 39.56 7.47
C ILE A 52 -10.79 39.53 8.94
N ASP A 53 -11.61 40.15 9.75
CA ASP A 53 -11.55 40.12 11.21
C ASP A 53 -12.77 39.34 11.73
N ALA A 54 -12.49 38.12 12.19
CA ALA A 54 -13.47 37.17 12.72
C ALA A 54 -12.76 36.20 13.67
N SER A 55 -13.50 35.46 14.47
CA SER A 55 -12.91 34.40 15.31
C SER A 55 -12.09 33.42 14.47
N ASN A 56 -11.01 32.83 15.04
CA ASN A 56 -9.99 32.07 14.30
C ASN A 56 -10.56 30.97 13.38
N GLY A 57 -11.61 30.27 13.78
CA GLY A 57 -12.25 29.24 12.95
C GLY A 57 -13.00 29.84 11.74
N LEU A 58 -13.78 30.89 11.96
CA LEU A 58 -14.57 31.57 10.93
C LEU A 58 -13.70 32.39 9.97
N ALA A 59 -12.62 33.02 10.46
CA ALA A 59 -11.71 33.78 9.60
C ALA A 59 -11.13 32.89 8.49
N LYS A 60 -10.81 31.63 8.78
CA LYS A 60 -10.34 30.68 7.78
C LYS A 60 -11.44 30.30 6.78
N LEU A 61 -12.62 29.95 7.29
CA LEU A 61 -13.79 29.59 6.46
C LEU A 61 -14.11 30.72 5.46
N LEU A 62 -14.18 31.95 5.94
CA LEU A 62 -14.46 33.13 5.10
C LEU A 62 -13.36 33.41 4.09
N LYS A 63 -12.08 33.29 4.49
CA LYS A 63 -10.95 33.46 3.55
C LYS A 63 -10.96 32.44 2.42
N ASP A 64 -11.36 31.21 2.71
CA ASP A 64 -11.35 30.13 1.74
C ASP A 64 -12.57 30.14 0.79
N ASN A 65 -13.71 30.71 1.23
CA ASN A 65 -15.00 30.56 0.54
C ASN A 65 -15.70 31.87 0.12
N LEU A 66 -15.38 33.03 0.75
CA LEU A 66 -16.04 34.30 0.41
C LEU A 66 -15.63 34.76 -0.98
N ASP A 67 -16.59 35.03 -1.86
CA ASP A 67 -16.31 35.43 -3.24
C ASP A 67 -15.49 36.72 -3.32
N LEU A 68 -15.74 37.67 -2.44
CA LEU A 68 -14.94 38.88 -2.31
C LEU A 68 -13.44 38.58 -2.13
N VAL A 69 -13.09 37.51 -1.42
CA VAL A 69 -11.69 37.07 -1.25
C VAL A 69 -11.21 36.27 -2.47
N ARG A 70 -12.03 35.35 -2.97
CA ARG A 70 -11.68 34.50 -4.12
C ARG A 70 -11.39 35.31 -5.37
N PHE A 71 -12.16 36.37 -5.60
CA PHE A 71 -11.95 37.25 -6.75
C PHE A 71 -10.89 38.32 -6.53
N SER A 72 -10.38 38.51 -5.31
CA SER A 72 -9.32 39.48 -5.01
C SER A 72 -7.97 39.21 -5.70
N THR A 73 -7.78 38.03 -6.28
CA THR A 73 -6.60 37.64 -7.05
C THR A 73 -6.73 37.89 -8.55
N ARG A 74 -7.91 38.34 -9.02
CA ARG A 74 -8.20 38.64 -10.43
C ARG A 74 -8.03 40.14 -10.70
N ASP A 75 -7.50 40.44 -11.85
CA ASP A 75 -7.20 41.82 -12.35
C ASP A 75 -8.26 42.33 -13.36
N ASP A 76 -9.25 41.51 -13.71
CA ASP A 76 -10.34 41.80 -14.65
C ASP A 76 -11.65 42.21 -13.96
N ILE A 77 -11.64 42.57 -12.68
CA ILE A 77 -12.82 42.98 -11.91
C ILE A 77 -13.15 44.45 -12.14
N GLY A 78 -14.21 44.72 -12.89
CA GLY A 78 -14.73 46.06 -13.10
C GLY A 78 -15.50 46.64 -11.89
N ASP A 79 -15.74 47.95 -11.89
CA ASP A 79 -16.40 48.65 -10.77
C ASP A 79 -17.78 48.07 -10.45
N ALA A 80 -18.61 47.79 -11.46
CA ALA A 80 -19.94 47.23 -11.26
C ALA A 80 -19.88 45.82 -10.62
N GLN A 81 -18.87 45.02 -10.97
CA GLN A 81 -18.70 43.70 -10.38
C GLN A 81 -18.18 43.79 -8.94
N PHE A 82 -17.28 44.71 -8.66
CA PHE A 82 -16.81 45.00 -7.31
C PHE A 82 -17.96 45.44 -6.39
N GLU A 83 -18.80 46.40 -6.83
CA GLU A 83 -19.99 46.83 -6.07
C GLU A 83 -20.95 45.67 -5.81
N HIS A 84 -21.13 44.79 -6.79
CA HIS A 84 -21.94 43.57 -6.60
C HIS A 84 -21.35 42.64 -5.54
N LEU A 85 -20.01 42.42 -5.56
CA LEU A 85 -19.34 41.60 -4.56
C LEU A 85 -19.51 42.17 -3.15
N ILE A 86 -19.40 43.49 -2.99
CA ILE A 86 -19.63 44.18 -1.70
C ILE A 86 -21.08 44.02 -1.25
N ALA A 87 -22.03 44.26 -2.16
CA ALA A 87 -23.47 44.15 -1.84
C ALA A 87 -23.89 42.74 -1.42
N THR A 88 -23.28 41.70 -1.98
CA THR A 88 -23.61 40.30 -1.69
C THR A 88 -22.79 39.70 -0.54
N ALA A 89 -21.67 40.32 -0.15
CA ALA A 89 -20.74 39.75 0.82
C ALA A 89 -21.38 39.53 2.21
N GLY A 90 -22.26 40.43 2.68
CA GLY A 90 -22.96 40.26 3.96
C GLY A 90 -23.86 39.01 3.99
N ALA A 91 -24.61 38.76 2.91
CA ALA A 91 -25.44 37.58 2.76
C ALA A 91 -24.60 36.28 2.69
N GLN A 92 -23.48 36.32 1.96
CA GLN A 92 -22.55 35.19 1.89
C GLN A 92 -21.88 34.90 3.25
N VAL A 93 -21.52 35.93 4.02
CA VAL A 93 -20.99 35.77 5.39
C VAL A 93 -22.03 35.07 6.25
N GLN A 94 -23.30 35.49 6.21
CA GLN A 94 -24.39 34.86 6.95
C GLN A 94 -24.59 33.40 6.55
N GLU A 95 -24.56 33.10 5.25
CA GLU A 95 -24.67 31.72 4.73
C GLU A 95 -23.49 30.85 5.22
N LEU A 96 -22.26 31.34 5.06
CA LEU A 96 -21.06 30.61 5.48
C LEU A 96 -21.01 30.39 7.01
N THR A 97 -21.33 31.41 7.80
CA THR A 97 -21.31 31.28 9.27
C THR A 97 -22.43 30.36 9.78
N SER A 98 -23.57 30.33 9.10
CA SER A 98 -24.67 29.42 9.44
C SER A 98 -24.28 27.95 9.35
N THR A 99 -23.37 27.59 8.43
CA THR A 99 -22.84 26.22 8.31
C THR A 99 -22.06 25.78 9.55
N GLU A 100 -21.52 26.73 10.33
CA GLU A 100 -20.78 26.51 11.58
C GLU A 100 -21.65 26.74 12.83
N GLY A 101 -22.97 26.99 12.65
CA GLY A 101 -23.92 27.16 13.72
C GLY A 101 -24.11 28.61 14.21
N TYR A 102 -23.65 29.61 13.45
CA TYR A 102 -23.84 31.01 13.75
C TYR A 102 -24.87 31.61 12.78
N PHE A 103 -26.11 31.75 13.25
CA PHE A 103 -27.25 32.14 12.41
C PHE A 103 -27.61 33.64 12.48
N SER A 104 -27.02 34.38 13.41
CA SER A 104 -27.28 35.81 13.59
C SER A 104 -25.97 36.63 13.64
N PRO A 105 -25.06 36.46 12.63
CA PRO A 105 -23.82 37.23 12.61
C PRO A 105 -24.09 38.72 12.30
N VAL A 106 -23.35 39.61 12.93
CA VAL A 106 -23.32 41.03 12.58
C VAL A 106 -22.08 41.26 11.71
N THR A 107 -22.30 41.71 10.48
CA THR A 107 -21.23 41.94 9.51
C THR A 107 -21.10 43.42 9.17
N HIS A 108 -19.90 43.98 9.35
CA HIS A 108 -19.55 45.33 8.91
C HIS A 108 -18.52 45.23 7.79
N ILE A 109 -18.75 45.98 6.69
CA ILE A 109 -17.88 45.98 5.53
C ILE A 109 -17.48 47.42 5.25
N ASP A 110 -16.22 47.73 5.53
CA ASP A 110 -15.62 49.07 5.28
C ASP A 110 -14.74 49.02 4.04
N VAL A 111 -14.93 50.00 3.14
CA VAL A 111 -14.14 50.12 1.93
C VAL A 111 -13.38 51.43 2.00
N ALA A 112 -12.05 51.37 2.05
CA ALA A 112 -11.16 52.53 2.03
C ALA A 112 -10.29 52.51 0.77
N THR A 113 -9.94 53.67 0.24
CA THR A 113 -8.96 53.79 -0.84
C THR A 113 -7.62 54.22 -0.26
N ILE A 114 -6.64 53.31 -0.26
CA ILE A 114 -5.29 53.56 0.25
C ILE A 114 -4.30 53.44 -0.91
N ASN A 115 -3.57 54.51 -1.21
CA ASN A 115 -2.59 54.57 -2.31
C ASN A 115 -3.17 54.14 -3.68
N GLY A 116 -4.42 54.56 -3.98
CA GLY A 116 -5.09 54.24 -5.24
C GLY A 116 -5.61 52.82 -5.36
N LYS A 117 -5.55 52.00 -4.28
CA LYS A 117 -6.11 50.64 -4.21
C LYS A 117 -7.22 50.57 -3.18
N ARG A 118 -8.26 49.83 -3.48
CA ARG A 118 -9.37 49.58 -2.57
C ARG A 118 -8.91 48.57 -1.49
N ASP A 119 -9.06 48.93 -0.23
CA ASP A 119 -8.80 48.07 0.93
C ASP A 119 -10.16 47.78 1.61
N VAL A 120 -10.61 46.54 1.52
CA VAL A 120 -11.90 46.11 2.07
C VAL A 120 -11.66 45.39 3.39
N HIS A 121 -12.27 45.93 4.44
CA HIS A 121 -12.21 45.33 5.77
C HIS A 121 -13.56 44.76 6.12
N VAL A 122 -13.62 43.43 6.28
CA VAL A 122 -14.82 42.65 6.67
C VAL A 122 -14.66 42.25 8.12
N THR A 123 -15.44 42.88 9.00
CA THR A 123 -15.50 42.54 10.43
C THR A 123 -16.74 41.72 10.69
N VAL A 124 -16.60 40.56 11.30
CA VAL A 124 -17.70 39.64 11.57
C VAL A 124 -17.74 39.32 13.06
N ASP A 125 -18.77 39.82 13.73
CA ASP A 125 -19.16 39.33 15.05
C ASP A 125 -20.15 38.16 14.85
N ALA A 126 -19.70 36.98 15.17
CA ALA A 126 -20.45 35.75 14.94
C ALA A 126 -21.70 35.61 15.86
N GLY A 127 -21.72 36.33 16.95
CA GLY A 127 -22.73 36.16 17.98
C GLY A 127 -22.65 34.81 18.73
N ALA A 128 -23.75 34.44 19.36
CA ALA A 128 -23.83 33.16 20.07
C ALA A 128 -24.00 31.98 19.11
N ARG A 129 -23.35 30.88 19.42
CA ARG A 129 -23.40 29.67 18.62
C ARG A 129 -24.65 28.85 18.99
N THR A 130 -25.33 28.32 17.99
CA THR A 130 -26.47 27.43 18.15
C THR A 130 -26.03 26.06 18.61
N HIS A 131 -26.75 25.50 19.60
CA HIS A 131 -26.53 24.16 20.15
C HIS A 131 -27.72 23.26 19.85
N ILE A 132 -27.49 21.96 19.83
CA ILE A 132 -28.52 20.96 19.60
C ILE A 132 -29.35 20.84 20.88
N LYS A 133 -30.61 21.21 20.79
CA LYS A 133 -31.56 21.14 21.91
C LYS A 133 -32.17 19.75 22.08
N ASP A 134 -32.53 19.13 20.96
CA ASP A 134 -33.10 17.79 20.93
C ASP A 134 -32.81 17.09 19.62
N THR A 135 -32.84 15.75 19.64
CA THR A 135 -32.65 14.88 18.48
C THR A 135 -33.75 13.80 18.47
N ASP A 136 -34.51 13.73 17.37
CA ASP A 136 -35.54 12.70 17.15
C ASP A 136 -35.08 11.79 15.98
N VAL A 137 -34.32 10.73 16.29
CA VAL A 137 -33.82 9.77 15.32
C VAL A 137 -34.66 8.51 15.36
N LYS A 138 -35.36 8.21 14.28
CA LYS A 138 -36.21 7.04 14.15
C LYS A 138 -35.72 6.07 13.10
N ILE A 139 -35.69 4.80 13.46
CA ILE A 139 -35.48 3.70 12.51
C ILE A 139 -36.79 2.93 12.43
N THR A 140 -37.26 2.67 11.22
CA THR A 140 -38.54 2.02 10.94
C THR A 140 -38.36 0.85 9.97
N GLY A 141 -39.38 0.01 9.88
CA GLY A 141 -39.41 -1.14 8.98
C GLY A 141 -39.05 -2.48 9.64
N PRO A 142 -38.86 -3.53 8.85
CA PRO A 142 -38.67 -4.91 9.33
C PRO A 142 -37.50 -5.13 10.29
N ILE A 143 -36.53 -4.23 10.34
CA ILE A 143 -35.41 -4.31 11.30
C ILE A 143 -35.87 -4.35 12.74
N LEU A 144 -36.97 -3.67 13.08
CA LEU A 144 -37.49 -3.61 14.45
C LEU A 144 -38.02 -4.96 14.95
N GLU A 145 -38.51 -5.77 14.04
CA GLU A 145 -39.00 -7.11 14.33
C GLU A 145 -37.93 -8.18 14.27
N GLN A 146 -37.07 -8.10 13.26
CA GLN A 146 -36.08 -9.15 12.96
C GLN A 146 -34.76 -8.96 13.72
N TRP A 147 -34.34 -7.70 13.94
CA TRP A 147 -33.04 -7.34 14.54
C TRP A 147 -33.15 -6.14 15.47
N PRO A 148 -34.03 -6.17 16.50
CA PRO A 148 -34.31 -5.01 17.38
C PRO A 148 -33.04 -4.50 18.07
N GLN A 149 -32.16 -5.40 18.51
CA GLN A 149 -30.90 -5.02 19.14
C GLN A 149 -29.99 -4.20 18.20
N ARG A 150 -29.99 -4.50 16.89
CA ARG A 150 -29.22 -3.75 15.92
C ARG A 150 -29.83 -2.36 15.68
N ALA A 151 -31.16 -2.26 15.61
CA ALA A 151 -31.84 -0.97 15.52
C ALA A 151 -31.50 -0.08 16.71
N GLU A 152 -31.52 -0.64 17.93
CA GLU A 152 -31.14 0.05 19.15
C GLU A 152 -29.64 0.46 19.15
N GLN A 153 -28.72 -0.43 18.70
CA GLN A 153 -27.31 -0.09 18.56
C GLN A 153 -27.08 1.07 17.60
N LEU A 154 -27.78 1.09 16.46
CA LEU A 154 -27.68 2.17 15.46
C LEU A 154 -28.26 3.49 16.02
N HIS A 155 -29.35 3.42 16.76
CA HIS A 155 -29.93 4.60 17.44
C HIS A 155 -28.96 5.16 18.48
N ASN A 156 -28.35 4.30 19.31
CA ASN A 156 -27.40 4.69 20.35
C ASN A 156 -26.03 5.14 19.78
N ALA A 157 -25.69 4.74 18.56
CA ALA A 157 -24.47 5.15 17.87
C ALA A 157 -24.59 6.52 17.16
N TRP A 158 -25.72 7.22 17.33
CA TRP A 158 -25.90 8.56 16.78
C TRP A 158 -24.86 9.55 17.31
N GLU A 159 -24.11 10.19 16.39
CA GLU A 159 -22.91 10.97 16.75
C GLU A 159 -23.19 12.40 17.24
N LEU A 160 -24.44 12.89 17.17
CA LEU A 160 -24.76 14.26 17.58
C LEU A 160 -25.56 14.27 18.90
N PRO A 161 -24.89 14.40 20.06
CA PRO A 161 -25.56 14.48 21.35
C PRO A 161 -26.25 15.85 21.55
N VAL A 162 -27.23 15.88 22.44
CA VAL A 162 -27.79 17.11 22.95
C VAL A 162 -26.69 17.98 23.58
N ASP A 163 -26.82 19.29 23.51
CA ASP A 163 -25.86 20.33 23.92
C ASP A 163 -24.59 20.45 23.05
N ALA A 164 -24.39 19.58 22.05
CA ALA A 164 -23.32 19.77 21.10
C ALA A 164 -23.55 21.00 20.21
N PRO A 165 -22.50 21.73 19.80
CA PRO A 165 -22.65 22.84 18.87
C PRO A 165 -23.14 22.33 17.51
N PHE A 166 -24.13 23.01 16.94
CA PHE A 166 -24.61 22.65 15.61
C PHE A 166 -23.58 23.02 14.53
N ARG A 167 -23.33 22.09 13.59
CA ARG A 167 -22.60 22.29 12.35
C ARG A 167 -23.28 21.52 11.24
N GLN A 168 -23.44 22.14 10.08
CA GLN A 168 -24.07 21.49 8.92
C GLN A 168 -23.29 20.23 8.49
N ALA A 169 -21.97 20.31 8.49
CA ALA A 169 -21.12 19.17 8.12
C ALA A 169 -21.28 17.97 9.06
N ASP A 170 -21.41 18.21 10.36
CA ASP A 170 -21.61 17.15 11.35
C ASP A 170 -23.02 16.55 11.26
N TRP A 171 -24.03 17.40 10.97
CA TRP A 171 -25.40 16.95 10.69
C TRP A 171 -25.46 16.05 9.45
N ASP A 172 -24.83 16.46 8.34
CA ASP A 172 -24.78 15.67 7.11
C ASP A 172 -24.00 14.38 7.31
N LYS A 173 -22.89 14.44 8.05
CA LYS A 173 -22.10 13.24 8.39
C LYS A 173 -22.92 12.25 9.21
N ALA A 174 -23.55 12.69 10.31
CA ALA A 174 -24.32 11.82 11.18
C ALA A 174 -25.47 11.12 10.43
N LYS A 175 -26.17 11.87 9.55
CA LYS A 175 -27.22 11.29 8.71
C LYS A 175 -26.70 10.21 7.78
N ASN A 176 -25.60 10.51 7.07
CA ASN A 176 -25.01 9.60 6.08
C ASN A 176 -24.38 8.38 6.76
N ASP A 177 -23.71 8.56 7.90
CA ASP A 177 -23.09 7.46 8.64
C ASP A 177 -24.15 6.48 9.17
N THR A 178 -25.26 6.98 9.70
CA THR A 178 -26.37 6.11 10.15
C THR A 178 -26.99 5.33 8.98
N LEU A 179 -27.26 6.01 7.85
CA LEU A 179 -27.78 5.35 6.66
C LEU A 179 -26.78 4.29 6.12
N PHE A 180 -25.52 4.66 6.06
CA PHE A 180 -24.45 3.76 5.63
C PHE A 180 -24.36 2.52 6.53
N GLN A 181 -24.34 2.70 7.84
CA GLN A 181 -24.29 1.57 8.79
C GLN A 181 -25.53 0.69 8.73
N LEU A 182 -26.72 1.28 8.52
CA LEU A 182 -27.97 0.53 8.34
C LEU A 182 -27.90 -0.35 7.09
N GLY A 183 -27.39 0.20 5.97
CA GLY A 183 -27.26 -0.49 4.69
C GLY A 183 -26.12 -1.51 4.61
N GLN A 184 -25.18 -1.56 5.58
CA GLN A 184 -24.04 -2.47 5.53
C GLN A 184 -24.40 -3.95 5.66
N LYS A 185 -25.48 -4.26 6.40
CA LYS A 185 -25.90 -5.63 6.69
C LYS A 185 -27.41 -5.78 6.57
N HIS A 186 -27.84 -6.80 5.88
CA HIS A 186 -29.23 -7.21 5.66
C HIS A 186 -30.08 -6.21 4.86
N TYR A 187 -29.99 -4.92 5.09
CA TYR A 187 -30.93 -3.90 4.60
C TYR A 187 -30.31 -3.02 3.52
N HIS A 188 -29.94 -3.64 2.40
CA HIS A 188 -29.21 -2.95 1.31
C HIS A 188 -30.00 -1.78 0.68
N ALA A 189 -31.33 -1.86 0.65
CA ALA A 189 -32.22 -0.81 0.16
C ALA A 189 -32.66 0.19 1.23
N ALA A 190 -31.94 0.26 2.37
CA ALA A 190 -32.22 1.23 3.40
C ALA A 190 -32.13 2.66 2.87
N ARG A 191 -33.06 3.50 3.28
CA ARG A 191 -33.12 4.89 2.84
C ARG A 191 -33.49 5.83 3.99
N MET A 192 -33.12 7.08 3.85
CA MET A 192 -33.59 8.14 4.72
C MET A 192 -34.90 8.67 4.13
N SER A 193 -36.02 8.45 4.85
CA SER A 193 -37.36 8.86 4.41
C SER A 193 -37.69 10.29 4.82
N PHE A 194 -37.06 10.79 5.89
CA PHE A 194 -37.25 12.14 6.38
C PHE A 194 -36.00 12.70 7.02
N SER A 195 -35.77 14.01 6.83
CA SER A 195 -34.65 14.73 7.46
C SER A 195 -35.05 16.20 7.61
N ARG A 196 -34.94 16.74 8.83
CA ARG A 196 -35.23 18.13 9.10
C ARG A 196 -34.36 18.67 10.24
N ALA A 197 -33.78 19.84 10.05
CA ALA A 197 -33.18 20.65 11.10
C ALA A 197 -34.02 21.93 11.25
N VAL A 198 -34.51 22.21 12.44
CA VAL A 198 -35.22 23.43 12.75
C VAL A 198 -34.32 24.27 13.65
N ILE A 199 -33.98 25.45 13.16
CA ILE A 199 -33.13 26.39 13.87
C ILE A 199 -33.96 27.49 14.48
N ASP A 200 -33.84 27.66 15.79
CA ASP A 200 -34.37 28.80 16.57
C ASP A 200 -33.19 29.74 16.82
N ALA A 201 -33.08 30.75 15.97
CA ALA A 201 -31.93 31.68 16.02
C ALA A 201 -31.98 32.57 17.26
N ASP A 202 -33.18 32.89 17.78
CA ASP A 202 -33.35 33.74 18.94
C ASP A 202 -32.94 33.06 20.25
N ASN A 203 -33.23 31.75 20.35
CA ASN A 203 -32.85 30.92 21.49
C ASN A 203 -31.53 30.14 21.28
N HIS A 204 -30.84 30.34 20.15
CA HIS A 204 -29.62 29.62 19.77
C HIS A 204 -29.76 28.09 19.89
N ALA A 205 -30.89 27.56 19.46
CA ALA A 205 -31.26 26.16 19.61
C ALA A 205 -31.53 25.50 18.25
N ALA A 206 -31.13 24.24 18.10
CA ALA A 206 -31.41 23.42 16.93
C ALA A 206 -32.14 22.14 17.33
N SER A 207 -33.28 21.87 16.72
CA SER A 207 -34.01 20.60 16.84
C SER A 207 -33.81 19.78 15.59
N LEU A 208 -33.28 18.57 15.75
CA LEU A 208 -32.88 17.69 14.64
C LEU A 208 -33.82 16.48 14.58
N ALA A 209 -34.34 16.16 13.40
CA ALA A 209 -35.15 14.96 13.19
C ALA A 209 -34.72 14.21 11.94
N ALA A 210 -34.51 12.90 12.05
CA ALA A 210 -34.20 12.02 10.93
C ALA A 210 -34.98 10.70 11.07
N THR A 211 -35.54 10.23 9.96
CA THR A 211 -36.23 8.93 9.93
C THR A 211 -35.61 8.07 8.82
N TYR A 212 -35.23 6.87 9.21
CA TYR A 212 -34.64 5.86 8.32
C TYR A 212 -35.63 4.71 8.18
N GLU A 213 -35.77 4.23 6.97
CA GLU A 213 -36.57 3.07 6.62
C GLU A 213 -35.63 1.94 6.19
N SER A 214 -35.66 0.81 6.89
CA SER A 214 -34.75 -0.30 6.60
C SER A 214 -35.01 -0.95 5.24
N GLY A 215 -36.24 -0.92 4.77
CA GLY A 215 -36.66 -1.76 3.65
C GLY A 215 -36.65 -3.26 4.03
N PRO A 216 -36.89 -4.16 3.04
CA PRO A 216 -36.85 -5.60 3.27
C PRO A 216 -35.41 -6.09 3.51
N PRO A 217 -35.23 -7.23 4.21
CA PRO A 217 -33.93 -7.87 4.31
C PRO A 217 -33.53 -8.50 2.96
N PHE A 218 -32.28 -8.28 2.57
CA PHE A 218 -31.71 -8.84 1.34
C PHE A 218 -30.98 -10.12 1.60
N THR A 219 -31.15 -11.10 0.69
CA THR A 219 -30.32 -12.30 0.58
C THR A 219 -29.61 -12.32 -0.77
N LEU A 220 -28.39 -12.85 -0.80
CA LEU A 220 -27.57 -12.88 -2.00
C LEU A 220 -28.04 -13.96 -2.98
N GLY A 221 -28.22 -13.57 -4.22
CA GLY A 221 -28.55 -14.44 -5.34
C GLY A 221 -27.31 -14.98 -6.07
N PRO A 222 -27.51 -15.55 -7.27
CA PRO A 222 -26.41 -16.05 -8.09
C PRO A 222 -25.52 -14.90 -8.63
N LEU A 223 -24.25 -15.23 -8.93
CA LEU A 223 -23.35 -14.31 -9.62
C LEU A 223 -23.75 -14.15 -11.08
N VAL A 224 -23.90 -12.90 -11.52
CA VAL A 224 -24.07 -12.49 -12.92
C VAL A 224 -22.76 -11.83 -13.37
N ILE A 225 -21.95 -12.57 -14.14
CA ILE A 225 -20.60 -12.14 -14.51
C ILE A 225 -20.61 -11.57 -15.92
N THR A 226 -19.96 -10.41 -16.10
CA THR A 226 -19.83 -9.74 -17.40
C THR A 226 -18.43 -9.17 -17.59
N GLY A 227 -17.98 -9.05 -18.86
CA GLY A 227 -16.67 -8.47 -19.20
C GLY A 227 -15.56 -9.49 -19.42
N THR A 228 -15.81 -10.78 -19.20
CA THR A 228 -14.89 -11.86 -19.53
C THR A 228 -14.90 -12.16 -21.03
N ARG A 229 -13.72 -12.25 -21.64
CA ARG A 229 -13.53 -12.57 -23.07
C ARG A 229 -12.43 -13.61 -23.30
N ARG A 230 -11.30 -13.46 -22.62
CA ARG A 230 -10.09 -14.30 -22.75
C ARG A 230 -9.99 -15.31 -21.63
N TYR A 231 -10.50 -14.95 -20.46
CA TYR A 231 -10.39 -15.77 -19.25
C TYR A 231 -11.74 -16.35 -18.88
N PRO A 232 -11.81 -17.63 -18.51
CA PRO A 232 -13.08 -18.28 -18.14
C PRO A 232 -13.70 -17.63 -16.90
N GLU A 233 -15.02 -17.45 -16.91
CA GLU A 233 -15.79 -17.01 -15.73
C GLU A 233 -15.58 -17.94 -14.51
N GLN A 234 -15.23 -19.21 -14.77
CA GLN A 234 -14.98 -20.19 -13.72
C GLN A 234 -13.90 -19.72 -12.73
N ILE A 235 -12.95 -18.89 -13.14
CA ILE A 235 -11.94 -18.30 -12.25
C ILE A 235 -12.62 -17.45 -11.15
N ILE A 236 -13.60 -16.63 -11.55
CA ILE A 236 -14.34 -15.77 -10.61
C ILE A 236 -15.20 -16.64 -9.69
N ARG A 237 -15.88 -17.64 -10.25
CA ARG A 237 -16.72 -18.58 -9.47
C ARG A 237 -15.89 -19.38 -8.45
N ASN A 238 -14.66 -19.76 -8.80
CA ASN A 238 -13.76 -20.54 -7.95
C ASN A 238 -13.19 -19.74 -6.76
N VAL A 239 -13.06 -18.42 -6.89
CA VAL A 239 -12.60 -17.55 -5.79
C VAL A 239 -13.75 -16.91 -5.02
N ASN A 240 -14.99 -17.20 -5.40
CA ASN A 240 -16.18 -16.63 -4.77
C ASN A 240 -16.37 -17.17 -3.33
N PRO A 241 -16.35 -16.30 -2.31
CA PRO A 241 -16.59 -16.69 -0.92
C PRO A 241 -18.06 -16.66 -0.53
N LEU A 242 -18.96 -16.18 -1.43
CA LEU A 242 -20.39 -16.00 -1.15
C LEU A 242 -21.18 -17.28 -1.43
N ASN A 243 -22.24 -17.48 -0.65
CA ASN A 243 -23.21 -18.55 -0.88
C ASN A 243 -24.56 -17.94 -1.30
N VAL A 244 -25.24 -18.61 -2.21
CA VAL A 244 -26.61 -18.23 -2.59
C VAL A 244 -27.53 -18.42 -1.40
N GLY A 245 -28.37 -17.40 -1.09
CA GLY A 245 -29.29 -17.40 0.03
C GLY A 245 -28.68 -16.86 1.34
N GLU A 246 -27.35 -16.56 1.39
CA GLU A 246 -26.80 -15.92 2.58
C GLU A 246 -27.29 -14.47 2.69
N PRO A 247 -27.47 -13.95 3.92
CA PRO A 247 -27.86 -12.56 4.14
C PRO A 247 -26.85 -11.59 3.54
N PHE A 248 -27.35 -10.46 3.01
CA PHE A 248 -26.48 -9.41 2.48
C PHE A 248 -25.54 -8.88 3.59
N ASP A 249 -24.25 -8.81 3.25
CA ASP A 249 -23.19 -8.22 4.04
C ASP A 249 -22.19 -7.54 3.11
N ALA A 250 -22.04 -6.22 3.23
CA ALA A 250 -21.15 -5.45 2.37
C ALA A 250 -19.67 -5.85 2.51
N ASP A 251 -19.25 -6.29 3.71
CA ASP A 251 -17.89 -6.78 3.93
C ASP A 251 -17.61 -8.06 3.11
N ARG A 252 -18.63 -8.92 2.96
CA ARG A 252 -18.55 -10.14 2.15
C ARG A 252 -18.47 -9.82 0.66
N ILE A 253 -19.22 -8.81 0.20
CA ILE A 253 -19.14 -8.31 -1.19
C ILE A 253 -17.74 -7.74 -1.46
N GLN A 254 -17.20 -6.95 -0.54
CA GLN A 254 -15.83 -6.44 -0.65
C GLN A 254 -14.78 -7.57 -0.62
N GLU A 255 -15.01 -8.64 0.16
CA GLU A 255 -14.14 -9.81 0.16
C GLU A 255 -14.11 -10.46 -1.23
N LEU A 256 -15.27 -10.67 -1.87
CA LEU A 256 -15.32 -11.17 -3.24
C LEU A 256 -14.54 -10.27 -4.21
N GLN A 257 -14.71 -8.96 -4.11
CA GLN A 257 -13.97 -8.01 -4.93
C GLN A 257 -12.45 -8.14 -4.74
N ARG A 258 -11.99 -8.22 -3.50
CA ARG A 258 -10.56 -8.43 -3.18
C ARG A 258 -10.04 -9.77 -3.73
N GLN A 259 -10.81 -10.85 -3.60
CA GLN A 259 -10.43 -12.17 -4.10
C GLN A 259 -10.27 -12.19 -5.63
N ILE A 260 -11.18 -11.55 -6.36
CA ILE A 260 -11.07 -11.43 -7.82
C ILE A 260 -9.88 -10.54 -8.21
N GLN A 261 -9.68 -9.39 -7.54
CA GLN A 261 -8.56 -8.48 -7.78
C GLN A 261 -7.20 -9.09 -7.45
N ALA A 262 -7.14 -10.02 -6.50
CA ALA A 262 -5.93 -10.75 -6.17
C ALA A 262 -5.48 -11.72 -7.28
N THR A 263 -6.36 -12.03 -8.23
CA THR A 263 -6.00 -12.84 -9.40
C THR A 263 -5.26 -11.99 -10.44
N PRO A 264 -4.36 -12.56 -11.24
CA PRO A 264 -3.60 -11.82 -12.23
C PRO A 264 -4.37 -11.51 -13.52
N TYR A 265 -5.67 -11.79 -13.56
CA TYR A 265 -6.46 -11.77 -14.80
C TYR A 265 -7.25 -10.48 -15.00
N PHE A 266 -7.66 -9.81 -13.91
CA PHE A 266 -8.62 -8.70 -13.95
C PHE A 266 -8.02 -7.41 -13.40
N SER A 267 -8.06 -6.34 -14.22
CA SER A 267 -7.50 -5.02 -13.89
C SER A 267 -8.47 -4.12 -13.14
N ASN A 268 -9.78 -4.34 -13.35
CA ASN A 268 -10.83 -3.64 -12.63
C ASN A 268 -11.96 -4.61 -12.34
N VAL A 269 -12.52 -4.49 -11.15
CA VAL A 269 -13.63 -5.33 -10.66
C VAL A 269 -14.63 -4.41 -9.99
N ILE A 270 -15.84 -4.37 -10.50
CA ILE A 270 -16.97 -3.64 -9.92
C ILE A 270 -18.02 -4.68 -9.57
N ILE A 271 -18.42 -4.69 -8.31
CA ILE A 271 -19.50 -5.57 -7.84
C ILE A 271 -20.63 -4.69 -7.34
N SER A 272 -21.83 -5.01 -7.79
CA SER A 272 -23.07 -4.35 -7.38
C SER A 272 -24.15 -5.38 -7.06
N VAL A 273 -24.96 -5.04 -6.07
CA VAL A 273 -26.19 -5.77 -5.76
C VAL A 273 -27.33 -4.78 -6.00
N THR A 274 -28.44 -5.24 -6.53
CA THR A 274 -29.59 -4.36 -6.78
C THR A 274 -30.13 -3.79 -5.47
N GLU A 275 -30.50 -2.52 -5.47
CA GLU A 275 -31.20 -1.88 -4.34
C GLU A 275 -32.74 -1.98 -4.48
N ASP A 276 -33.23 -2.69 -5.50
CA ASP A 276 -34.65 -2.88 -5.76
C ASP A 276 -35.29 -3.76 -4.67
N PRO A 277 -36.22 -3.23 -3.85
CA PRO A 277 -36.85 -3.98 -2.78
C PRO A 277 -37.65 -5.20 -3.26
N GLU A 278 -38.16 -5.18 -4.50
CA GLU A 278 -38.90 -6.31 -5.07
C GLU A 278 -38.01 -7.52 -5.37
N LYS A 279 -36.68 -7.29 -5.48
CA LYS A 279 -35.66 -8.30 -5.73
C LYS A 279 -34.82 -8.62 -4.49
N ALA A 280 -35.30 -8.29 -3.31
CA ALA A 280 -34.54 -8.48 -2.07
C ALA A 280 -34.26 -9.97 -1.78
N GLU A 281 -35.18 -10.84 -2.15
CA GLU A 281 -34.99 -12.28 -2.05
C GLU A 281 -34.13 -12.78 -3.21
N LEU A 282 -32.97 -13.37 -2.91
CA LEU A 282 -32.01 -13.86 -3.90
C LEU A 282 -31.52 -12.76 -4.89
N ALA A 283 -31.21 -11.59 -4.37
CA ALA A 283 -30.74 -10.45 -5.16
C ALA A 283 -29.48 -10.82 -5.95
N PRO A 284 -29.50 -10.70 -7.29
CA PRO A 284 -28.37 -11.07 -8.12
C PRO A 284 -27.14 -10.20 -7.79
N VAL A 285 -25.99 -10.85 -7.69
CA VAL A 285 -24.70 -10.19 -7.49
C VAL A 285 -24.05 -9.98 -8.84
N GLU A 286 -24.11 -8.76 -9.35
CA GLU A 286 -23.50 -8.40 -10.64
C GLU A 286 -22.00 -8.16 -10.48
N VAL A 287 -21.20 -8.89 -11.25
CA VAL A 287 -19.74 -8.78 -11.28
C VAL A 287 -19.29 -8.31 -12.66
N LYS A 288 -18.88 -7.05 -12.76
CA LYS A 288 -18.32 -6.46 -13.99
C LYS A 288 -16.82 -6.43 -13.90
N VAL A 289 -16.13 -7.11 -14.84
CA VAL A 289 -14.67 -7.17 -14.84
C VAL A 289 -14.08 -6.58 -16.13
N ARG A 290 -12.86 -6.06 -15.98
CA ARG A 290 -12.00 -5.68 -17.10
C ARG A 290 -10.72 -6.51 -17.03
N GLU A 291 -10.39 -7.20 -18.11
CA GLU A 291 -9.23 -8.07 -18.18
C GLU A 291 -7.92 -7.30 -18.32
N PHE A 292 -6.85 -7.83 -17.69
CA PHE A 292 -5.48 -7.40 -17.98
C PHE A 292 -5.03 -7.87 -19.37
N PRO A 293 -4.04 -7.19 -20.00
CA PRO A 293 -3.30 -7.75 -21.12
C PRO A 293 -2.73 -9.13 -20.78
N THR A 294 -2.61 -9.99 -21.81
CA THR A 294 -2.08 -11.35 -21.60
C THR A 294 -0.60 -11.39 -21.26
N GLN A 295 0.13 -10.32 -21.52
CA GLN A 295 1.56 -10.21 -21.29
C GLN A 295 1.90 -9.00 -20.45
N ARG A 296 2.88 -9.15 -19.57
CA ARG A 296 3.43 -8.07 -18.77
C ARG A 296 4.96 -8.22 -18.71
N VAL A 297 5.65 -7.14 -19.05
CA VAL A 297 7.10 -7.03 -18.91
C VAL A 297 7.39 -5.97 -17.87
N GLN A 298 8.28 -6.27 -16.96
CA GLN A 298 8.76 -5.34 -15.94
C GLN A 298 10.28 -5.39 -15.91
N SER A 299 10.92 -4.26 -15.75
CA SER A 299 12.36 -4.15 -15.58
C SER A 299 12.66 -3.17 -14.47
N GLY A 300 13.77 -3.37 -13.79
CA GLY A 300 14.18 -2.49 -12.70
C GLY A 300 15.69 -2.48 -12.56
N VAL A 301 16.17 -1.39 -12.00
CA VAL A 301 17.56 -1.22 -11.57
C VAL A 301 17.55 -0.83 -10.09
N GLY A 302 18.56 -1.25 -9.36
CA GLY A 302 18.67 -0.97 -7.94
C GLY A 302 20.10 -1.02 -7.44
N TYR A 303 20.27 -0.63 -6.20
CA TYR A 303 21.53 -0.76 -5.48
C TYR A 303 21.25 -1.09 -4.01
N THR A 304 21.95 -2.08 -3.50
CA THR A 304 22.00 -2.35 -2.06
C THR A 304 23.45 -2.55 -1.64
N THR A 305 23.78 -2.17 -0.43
CA THR A 305 25.11 -2.44 0.12
C THR A 305 25.36 -3.93 0.38
N ASP A 306 24.31 -4.74 0.44
CA ASP A 306 24.38 -6.18 0.66
C ASP A 306 24.86 -6.94 -0.58
N THR A 307 24.32 -6.61 -1.76
CA THR A 307 24.53 -7.37 -3.00
C THR A 307 25.04 -6.53 -4.16
N GLY A 308 25.25 -5.22 -3.95
CA GLY A 308 25.77 -4.29 -4.95
C GLY A 308 24.69 -3.78 -5.91
N ALA A 309 25.15 -3.32 -7.08
CA ALA A 309 24.26 -2.88 -8.15
C ALA A 309 23.44 -4.05 -8.72
N SER A 310 22.21 -3.81 -9.08
CA SER A 310 21.26 -4.82 -9.55
C SER A 310 20.50 -4.38 -10.80
N VAL A 311 20.27 -5.32 -11.69
CA VAL A 311 19.32 -5.24 -12.80
C VAL A 311 18.40 -6.44 -12.71
N ASN A 312 17.11 -6.21 -12.84
CA ASN A 312 16.13 -7.28 -12.85
C ASN A 312 15.14 -7.12 -14.00
N GLY A 313 14.71 -8.25 -14.55
CA GLY A 313 13.67 -8.33 -15.56
C GLY A 313 12.68 -9.41 -15.22
N ARG A 314 11.38 -9.13 -15.36
CA ARG A 314 10.30 -10.08 -15.17
C ARG A 314 9.40 -10.09 -16.39
N TYR A 315 9.05 -11.29 -16.83
CA TYR A 315 8.07 -11.51 -17.87
C TYR A 315 6.97 -12.41 -17.35
N SER A 316 5.72 -11.99 -17.55
CA SER A 316 4.54 -12.76 -17.16
C SER A 316 3.61 -12.92 -18.36
N TYR A 317 3.13 -14.14 -18.58
CA TYR A 317 2.15 -14.49 -19.60
C TYR A 317 0.95 -15.19 -18.95
N TYR A 318 -0.26 -14.64 -19.09
CA TYR A 318 -1.42 -15.01 -18.29
C TYR A 318 -2.44 -15.93 -19.01
N ASN A 319 -2.13 -16.40 -20.20
CA ASN A 319 -3.03 -17.30 -20.95
C ASN A 319 -2.29 -18.41 -21.69
N LEU A 320 -1.35 -19.06 -21.03
CA LEU A 320 -0.58 -20.16 -21.59
C LEU A 320 -1.52 -21.29 -22.03
N PHE A 321 -1.35 -21.76 -23.26
CA PHE A 321 -2.18 -22.80 -23.91
C PHE A 321 -3.67 -22.41 -24.08
N GLY A 322 -4.04 -21.12 -23.96
CA GLY A 322 -5.46 -20.72 -24.00
C GLY A 322 -6.32 -21.19 -22.80
N ARG A 323 -5.65 -21.63 -21.69
CA ARG A 323 -6.29 -22.22 -20.51
C ARG A 323 -6.24 -21.34 -19.27
N ALA A 324 -5.92 -20.05 -19.45
CA ALA A 324 -5.65 -19.12 -18.35
C ALA A 324 -4.54 -19.60 -17.40
N TRP A 325 -3.63 -20.48 -17.85
CA TRP A 325 -2.43 -20.80 -17.08
C TRP A 325 -1.48 -19.61 -17.16
N THR A 326 -0.79 -19.34 -16.07
CA THR A 326 0.20 -18.27 -16.02
C THR A 326 1.59 -18.84 -16.16
N PHE A 327 2.42 -18.18 -16.95
CA PHE A 327 3.87 -18.38 -16.95
C PHE A 327 4.51 -17.11 -16.43
N ASP A 328 5.28 -17.23 -15.36
CA ASP A 328 5.99 -16.11 -14.74
C ASP A 328 7.47 -16.45 -14.64
N THR A 329 8.33 -15.57 -15.13
CA THR A 329 9.79 -15.74 -15.04
C THR A 329 10.44 -14.42 -14.70
N GLN A 330 11.49 -14.50 -13.88
CA GLN A 330 12.30 -13.36 -13.48
C GLN A 330 13.77 -13.75 -13.53
N ALA A 331 14.58 -12.85 -14.07
CA ALA A 331 16.04 -12.88 -13.95
C ALA A 331 16.51 -11.69 -13.13
N ARG A 332 17.49 -11.91 -12.26
CA ARG A 332 18.14 -10.90 -11.44
C ARG A 332 19.64 -11.05 -11.55
N LEU A 333 20.31 -9.95 -11.86
CA LEU A 333 21.76 -9.86 -11.94
C LEU A 333 22.20 -8.80 -10.95
N GLU A 334 22.88 -9.23 -9.90
CA GLU A 334 23.49 -8.38 -8.88
C GLU A 334 25.01 -8.64 -8.88
N GLN A 335 25.77 -7.75 -8.29
CA GLN A 335 27.23 -7.86 -8.29
C GLN A 335 27.71 -9.17 -7.64
N PHE A 336 27.09 -9.57 -6.54
CA PHE A 336 27.49 -10.75 -5.75
C PHE A 336 26.45 -11.87 -5.77
N ARG A 337 25.28 -11.66 -6.41
CA ARG A 337 24.22 -12.65 -6.50
C ARG A 337 23.54 -12.59 -7.87
N GLN A 338 23.40 -13.72 -8.51
CA GLN A 338 22.74 -13.84 -9.80
C GLN A 338 21.77 -15.01 -9.77
N GLY A 339 20.63 -14.85 -10.39
CA GLY A 339 19.67 -15.94 -10.43
C GLY A 339 18.39 -15.60 -11.16
N GLY A 340 17.54 -16.59 -11.22
CA GLY A 340 16.22 -16.45 -11.80
C GLY A 340 15.30 -17.59 -11.42
N TYR A 341 14.05 -17.38 -11.71
CA TYR A 341 13.04 -18.42 -11.55
C TYR A 341 12.07 -18.44 -12.72
N ALA A 342 11.42 -19.58 -12.90
CA ALA A 342 10.27 -19.75 -13.77
C ALA A 342 9.19 -20.54 -13.02
N GLU A 343 7.94 -20.12 -13.13
CA GLU A 343 6.78 -20.75 -12.53
C GLU A 343 5.65 -20.85 -13.56
N ILE A 344 5.05 -22.02 -13.68
CA ILE A 344 3.81 -22.23 -14.42
C ILE A 344 2.73 -22.53 -13.38
N ALA A 345 1.66 -21.73 -13.35
CA ALA A 345 0.56 -21.91 -12.42
C ALA A 345 -0.77 -22.08 -13.15
N MET A 346 -1.61 -22.97 -12.63
CA MET A 346 -2.98 -23.13 -13.06
C MET A 346 -3.86 -22.04 -12.44
N PRO A 347 -4.99 -21.67 -13.03
CA PRO A 347 -5.97 -20.82 -12.36
C PRO A 347 -6.48 -21.46 -11.06
N PRO A 348 -7.05 -20.67 -10.13
CA PRO A 348 -7.61 -21.20 -8.89
C PRO A 348 -8.65 -22.31 -9.14
N ASP A 349 -8.57 -23.39 -8.38
CA ASP A 349 -9.55 -24.47 -8.41
C ASP A 349 -10.82 -24.12 -7.61
N SER A 350 -11.81 -25.02 -7.57
CA SER A 350 -13.09 -24.83 -6.86
C SER A 350 -12.96 -24.58 -5.35
N THR A 351 -11.77 -24.83 -4.79
CA THR A 351 -11.45 -24.56 -3.38
C THR A 351 -10.56 -23.31 -3.23
N ALA A 352 -10.44 -22.49 -4.30
CA ALA A 352 -9.60 -21.31 -4.40
C ALA A 352 -8.10 -21.58 -4.21
N TYR A 353 -7.62 -22.81 -4.41
CA TYR A 353 -6.20 -23.12 -4.45
C TYR A 353 -5.64 -22.97 -5.86
N THR A 354 -4.44 -22.44 -5.94
CA THR A 354 -3.62 -22.40 -7.15
C THR A 354 -2.53 -23.45 -7.07
N ASN A 355 -2.45 -24.31 -8.09
CA ASN A 355 -1.39 -25.32 -8.23
C ASN A 355 -0.36 -24.82 -9.22
N SER A 356 0.93 -24.95 -8.90
CA SER A 356 2.02 -24.53 -9.78
C SER A 356 3.21 -25.46 -9.74
N ALA A 357 3.99 -25.46 -10.83
CA ALA A 357 5.32 -26.04 -10.91
C ALA A 357 6.34 -24.91 -11.08
N ARG A 358 7.48 -25.01 -10.37
CA ARG A 358 8.50 -23.96 -10.35
C ARG A 358 9.90 -24.53 -10.45
N ALA A 359 10.78 -23.74 -11.04
CA ALA A 359 12.21 -23.97 -11.04
C ALA A 359 12.93 -22.66 -10.74
N SER A 360 14.01 -22.72 -10.00
CA SER A 360 14.88 -21.57 -9.74
C SER A 360 16.34 -21.98 -9.72
N TYR A 361 17.18 -21.01 -10.05
CA TYR A 361 18.63 -21.12 -9.94
C TYR A 361 19.18 -19.83 -9.38
N GLU A 362 20.10 -19.95 -8.41
CA GLU A 362 20.79 -18.82 -7.81
C GLU A 362 22.27 -19.14 -7.60
N ARG A 363 23.14 -18.20 -7.93
CA ARG A 363 24.56 -18.20 -7.58
C ARG A 363 24.84 -17.02 -6.66
N THR A 364 25.49 -17.27 -5.55
CA THR A 364 25.96 -16.26 -4.61
C THR A 364 27.46 -16.47 -4.38
N ASP A 365 28.24 -15.40 -4.53
CA ASP A 365 29.70 -15.41 -4.33
C ASP A 365 30.04 -14.34 -3.30
N LEU A 366 30.10 -14.76 -2.03
CA LEU A 366 30.23 -13.88 -0.89
C LEU A 366 31.02 -14.53 0.24
N ASN A 367 31.82 -13.73 0.93
CA ASN A 367 32.53 -14.13 2.14
C ASN A 367 33.35 -15.42 1.97
N GLY A 368 33.98 -15.59 0.79
CA GLY A 368 34.81 -16.75 0.45
C GLY A 368 34.05 -18.02 0.08
N LEU A 369 32.71 -17.92 -0.17
CA LEU A 369 31.87 -19.06 -0.58
C LEU A 369 31.16 -18.78 -1.91
N ASP A 370 31.55 -19.48 -2.99
CA ASP A 370 30.77 -19.57 -4.24
C ASP A 370 29.74 -20.69 -4.07
N GLN A 371 28.48 -20.27 -3.90
CA GLN A 371 27.32 -21.15 -3.71
C GLN A 371 26.43 -21.10 -4.94
N ARG A 372 26.08 -22.27 -5.48
CA ARG A 372 25.14 -22.44 -6.59
C ARG A 372 24.00 -23.33 -6.15
N SER A 373 22.79 -22.80 -6.18
CA SER A 373 21.59 -23.50 -5.74
C SER A 373 20.60 -23.64 -6.89
N ALA A 374 20.13 -24.85 -7.13
CA ALA A 374 19.00 -25.15 -8.01
C ALA A 374 17.84 -25.70 -7.18
N GLN A 375 16.62 -25.32 -7.53
CA GLN A 375 15.40 -25.81 -6.90
C GLN A 375 14.37 -26.11 -7.97
N ILE A 376 13.73 -27.26 -7.89
CA ILE A 376 12.59 -27.65 -8.72
C ILE A 376 11.49 -28.17 -7.80
N GLY A 377 10.26 -27.74 -8.00
CA GLY A 377 9.19 -28.20 -7.12
C GLY A 377 7.79 -27.87 -7.60
N ILE A 378 6.85 -28.38 -6.85
CA ILE A 378 5.42 -28.12 -7.02
C ILE A 378 4.88 -27.39 -5.77
N LYS A 379 3.89 -26.56 -5.99
CA LYS A 379 3.28 -25.75 -4.93
C LYS A 379 1.76 -25.76 -5.09
N ARG A 380 1.04 -25.92 -4.00
CA ARG A 380 -0.38 -25.67 -3.85
C ARG A 380 -0.60 -24.57 -2.85
N ALA A 381 -1.08 -23.41 -3.30
CA ALA A 381 -1.20 -22.23 -2.47
C ALA A 381 -2.60 -21.62 -2.53
N ARG A 382 -3.00 -20.97 -1.44
CA ARG A 382 -4.24 -20.20 -1.34
C ARG A 382 -3.97 -18.91 -0.59
N SER A 383 -4.56 -17.82 -1.10
CA SER A 383 -4.59 -16.52 -0.42
C SER A 383 -6.04 -16.19 -0.08
N ARG A 384 -6.29 -15.81 1.17
CA ARG A 384 -7.61 -15.38 1.61
C ARG A 384 -7.49 -14.29 2.66
N ASP A 385 -8.08 -13.12 2.37
CA ASP A 385 -8.04 -11.93 3.22
C ASP A 385 -6.60 -11.57 3.63
N ARG A 386 -6.25 -11.75 4.90
CA ARG A 386 -4.92 -11.44 5.49
C ARG A 386 -3.98 -12.62 5.53
N TYR A 387 -4.42 -13.80 5.08
CA TYR A 387 -3.70 -15.05 5.24
C TYR A 387 -3.35 -15.68 3.91
N ASP A 388 -2.08 -16.12 3.80
CA ASP A 388 -1.65 -17.01 2.74
C ASP A 388 -1.12 -18.30 3.35
N TRP A 389 -1.38 -19.40 2.70
CA TRP A 389 -0.73 -20.67 3.02
C TRP A 389 -0.37 -21.43 1.76
N ALA A 390 0.70 -22.17 1.85
CA ALA A 390 1.21 -22.97 0.76
C ALA A 390 1.77 -24.29 1.25
N TYR A 391 1.44 -25.33 0.53
CA TYR A 391 2.08 -26.64 0.61
C TYR A 391 3.04 -26.75 -0.56
N THR A 392 4.28 -27.16 -0.31
CA THR A 392 5.30 -27.32 -1.34
C THR A 392 5.98 -28.65 -1.22
N LEU A 393 6.42 -29.18 -2.35
CA LEU A 393 7.36 -30.29 -2.43
C LEU A 393 8.48 -29.85 -3.38
N ASP A 394 9.65 -29.55 -2.80
CA ASP A 394 10.77 -28.97 -3.51
C ASP A 394 12.00 -29.88 -3.40
N TRP A 395 12.66 -30.11 -4.52
CA TRP A 395 13.96 -30.71 -4.57
C TRP A 395 15.03 -29.64 -4.71
N TYR A 396 15.97 -29.63 -3.78
CA TYR A 396 17.11 -28.73 -3.71
C TYR A 396 18.38 -29.43 -4.12
N HIS A 397 19.21 -28.75 -4.88
CA HIS A 397 20.56 -29.13 -5.24
C HIS A 397 21.50 -27.95 -5.03
N THR A 398 22.53 -28.09 -4.21
CA THR A 398 23.54 -27.05 -3.98
C THR A 398 24.93 -27.56 -4.28
N ASP A 399 25.73 -26.72 -4.95
CA ASP A 399 27.16 -26.89 -5.24
C ASP A 399 27.90 -25.74 -4.58
N GLU A 400 28.71 -26.04 -3.58
CA GLU A 400 29.39 -25.07 -2.72
C GLU A 400 30.90 -25.21 -2.89
N ARG A 401 31.57 -24.08 -3.12
CA ARG A 401 33.01 -24.01 -3.33
C ARG A 401 33.61 -22.94 -2.43
N PRO A 402 34.09 -23.32 -1.26
CA PRO A 402 34.84 -22.41 -0.41
C PRO A 402 36.21 -22.09 -1.02
N ASP A 403 36.70 -20.87 -0.82
CA ASP A 403 38.00 -20.44 -1.26
C ASP A 403 39.10 -21.33 -0.64
N GLY A 404 39.92 -21.95 -1.51
CA GLY A 404 41.02 -22.86 -1.09
C GLY A 404 40.56 -24.16 -0.43
N GLY A 405 39.22 -24.48 -0.48
CA GLY A 405 38.66 -25.65 0.18
C GLY A 405 38.07 -26.69 -0.78
N THR A 406 37.56 -27.77 -0.21
CA THR A 406 36.91 -28.86 -0.93
C THR A 406 35.49 -28.49 -1.34
N ARG A 407 35.14 -28.81 -2.59
CA ARG A 407 33.78 -28.67 -3.12
C ARG A 407 32.79 -29.59 -2.40
N PHE A 408 31.62 -29.09 -2.05
CA PHE A 408 30.50 -29.85 -1.48
C PHE A 408 29.31 -29.83 -2.45
N VAL A 409 28.66 -30.97 -2.60
CA VAL A 409 27.42 -31.08 -3.37
C VAL A 409 26.39 -31.74 -2.47
N ASN A 410 25.28 -31.06 -2.26
CA ASN A 410 24.21 -31.51 -1.36
C ASN A 410 22.86 -31.45 -2.07
N LYS A 411 22.00 -32.40 -1.73
CA LYS A 411 20.63 -32.47 -2.24
C LYS A 411 19.63 -32.83 -1.15
N ALA A 412 18.41 -32.34 -1.27
CA ALA A 412 17.30 -32.67 -0.39
C ALA A 412 15.97 -32.51 -1.10
N LEU A 413 15.07 -33.47 -0.88
CA LEU A 413 13.65 -33.37 -1.19
C LEU A 413 12.90 -32.95 0.07
N VAL A 414 12.20 -31.81 0.02
CA VAL A 414 11.63 -31.16 1.20
C VAL A 414 10.14 -30.87 0.97
N PRO A 415 9.23 -31.70 1.49
CA PRO A 415 7.87 -31.26 1.72
C PRO A 415 7.86 -30.18 2.78
N ALA A 416 7.13 -29.08 2.52
CA ALA A 416 7.05 -27.97 3.46
C ALA A 416 5.65 -27.33 3.47
N PHE A 417 5.32 -26.74 4.60
CA PHE A 417 4.15 -25.88 4.79
C PHE A 417 4.64 -24.47 5.13
N ALA A 418 4.07 -23.48 4.46
CA ALA A 418 4.31 -22.07 4.72
C ALA A 418 2.99 -21.36 5.03
N TRP A 419 3.03 -20.49 6.03
CA TRP A 419 1.90 -19.65 6.41
C TRP A 419 2.37 -18.21 6.59
N THR A 420 1.58 -17.28 6.04
CA THR A 420 1.84 -15.85 6.15
C THR A 420 0.57 -15.14 6.59
N ARG A 421 0.69 -14.26 7.59
CA ARG A 421 -0.33 -13.29 7.96
C ARG A 421 0.17 -11.90 7.59
N ARG A 422 -0.67 -11.11 6.87
CA ARG A 422 -0.44 -9.69 6.58
C ARG A 422 -1.61 -8.88 7.12
N ASP A 423 -1.46 -8.37 8.31
CA ASP A 423 -2.45 -7.54 9.00
C ASP A 423 -1.85 -6.16 9.25
N VAL A 424 -1.78 -5.37 8.20
CA VAL A 424 -1.21 -4.02 8.20
C VAL A 424 -2.17 -3.04 7.52
N ASP A 425 -2.08 -1.77 7.93
CA ASP A 425 -2.87 -0.67 7.38
C ASP A 425 -2.49 -0.29 5.94
N ASP A 426 -1.22 -0.41 5.57
CA ASP A 426 -0.69 -0.16 4.23
C ASP A 426 0.41 -1.17 3.90
N LEU A 427 0.39 -1.74 2.68
CA LEU A 427 1.37 -2.75 2.27
C LEU A 427 2.73 -2.16 1.89
N ILE A 428 2.78 -0.90 1.46
CA ILE A 428 4.01 -0.22 1.01
C ILE A 428 4.64 0.56 2.16
N PHE A 429 3.83 1.30 2.92
CA PHE A 429 4.27 2.14 4.03
C PHE A 429 3.52 1.83 5.32
N PRO A 430 3.64 0.60 5.87
CA PRO A 430 2.87 0.18 7.03
C PRO A 430 3.23 1.01 8.27
N ARG A 431 2.20 1.42 9.00
CA ARG A 431 2.33 2.12 10.29
C ARG A 431 1.77 1.33 11.46
N LYS A 432 0.76 0.48 11.20
CA LYS A 432 0.07 -0.29 12.23
C LYS A 432 -0.11 -1.73 11.78
N GLY A 433 -0.02 -2.65 12.73
CA GLY A 433 -0.29 -4.05 12.49
C GLY A 433 0.95 -4.92 12.42
N ASN A 434 0.83 -6.10 11.82
CA ASN A 434 1.94 -7.05 11.75
C ASN A 434 1.98 -7.85 10.45
N ILE A 435 3.19 -8.34 10.15
CA ILE A 435 3.44 -9.34 9.13
C ILE A 435 4.17 -10.51 9.79
N ILE A 436 3.58 -11.71 9.73
CA ILE A 436 4.13 -12.93 10.30
C ILE A 436 4.32 -13.93 9.17
N ASN A 437 5.52 -14.48 9.05
CA ASN A 437 5.83 -15.55 8.11
C ASN A 437 6.35 -16.76 8.88
N THR A 438 5.82 -17.93 8.61
CA THR A 438 6.31 -19.19 9.18
C THR A 438 6.49 -20.24 8.10
N GLN A 439 7.47 -21.12 8.27
CA GLN A 439 7.71 -22.25 7.39
C GLN A 439 8.18 -23.46 8.18
N ILE A 440 7.61 -24.61 7.89
CA ILE A 440 8.00 -25.91 8.45
C ILE A 440 8.28 -26.84 7.27
N GLY A 441 9.43 -27.52 7.29
CA GLY A 441 9.81 -28.47 6.25
C GLY A 441 10.54 -29.67 6.81
N PHE A 442 10.49 -30.79 6.11
CA PHE A 442 11.12 -32.05 6.50
C PHE A 442 11.90 -32.64 5.33
N ALA A 443 12.97 -33.34 5.62
CA ALA A 443 13.70 -34.12 4.65
C ALA A 443 14.14 -35.45 5.28
N ALA A 444 14.02 -36.54 4.54
CA ALA A 444 14.34 -37.88 5.05
C ALA A 444 15.21 -38.67 4.05
N LYS A 445 16.27 -39.26 4.55
CA LYS A 445 17.02 -40.29 3.81
C LYS A 445 16.16 -41.55 3.60
N PRO A 446 16.39 -42.28 2.52
CA PRO A 446 17.29 -42.05 1.39
C PRO A 446 16.62 -41.33 0.20
N VAL A 447 15.45 -40.75 0.37
CA VAL A 447 14.61 -40.22 -0.71
C VAL A 447 15.21 -38.92 -1.25
N LEU A 448 16.07 -38.98 -2.29
CA LEU A 448 16.69 -37.83 -2.95
C LEU A 448 17.34 -36.82 -1.98
N THR A 449 17.79 -37.30 -0.81
CA THR A 449 18.19 -36.49 0.33
C THR A 449 19.46 -37.05 0.96
N ASP A 450 20.48 -36.22 1.14
CA ASP A 450 21.78 -36.63 1.68
C ASP A 450 21.80 -36.68 3.22
N GLN A 451 20.94 -35.88 3.89
CA GLN A 451 20.85 -35.81 5.35
C GLN A 451 19.39 -35.59 5.78
N SER A 452 18.90 -36.39 6.76
CA SER A 452 17.57 -36.17 7.36
C SER A 452 17.60 -34.94 8.28
N PHE A 453 16.56 -34.10 8.16
CA PHE A 453 16.41 -32.92 9.03
C PHE A 453 14.94 -32.46 9.07
N ALA A 454 14.63 -31.66 10.10
CA ALA A 454 13.44 -30.81 10.14
C ALA A 454 13.88 -29.34 10.17
N ARG A 455 13.25 -28.51 9.36
CA ARG A 455 13.52 -27.07 9.29
C ARG A 455 12.31 -26.30 9.79
N LEU A 456 12.55 -25.41 10.74
CA LEU A 456 11.60 -24.48 11.30
C LEU A 456 12.12 -23.06 11.01
N TYR A 457 11.23 -22.18 10.56
CA TYR A 457 11.55 -20.79 10.31
C TYR A 457 10.36 -19.91 10.63
N GLY A 458 10.63 -18.77 11.28
CA GLY A 458 9.63 -17.79 11.62
C GLY A 458 10.20 -16.37 11.56
N ARG A 459 9.42 -15.44 11.01
CA ARG A 459 9.75 -14.01 10.98
C ARG A 459 8.52 -13.18 11.30
N ILE A 460 8.70 -12.23 12.21
CA ILE A 460 7.65 -11.29 12.64
C ILE A 460 8.16 -9.87 12.42
N ARG A 461 7.31 -9.03 11.86
CA ARG A 461 7.46 -7.56 11.82
C ARG A 461 6.22 -6.96 12.45
N GLN A 462 6.40 -6.19 13.50
CA GLN A 462 5.31 -5.53 14.22
C GLN A 462 5.49 -4.02 14.14
N TYR A 463 4.44 -3.32 13.77
CA TYR A 463 4.40 -1.87 13.60
C TYR A 463 3.51 -1.26 14.69
N PHE A 464 4.07 -0.34 15.48
CA PHE A 464 3.39 0.37 16.55
C PHE A 464 3.40 1.87 16.25
N PRO A 465 2.27 2.48 15.85
CA PRO A 465 2.20 3.92 15.70
C PRO A 465 2.31 4.60 17.07
N VAL A 466 3.12 5.64 17.15
CA VAL A 466 3.28 6.49 18.34
C VAL A 466 2.87 7.90 17.94
N GLY A 467 1.67 8.32 18.37
CA GLY A 467 1.08 9.57 17.90
C GLY A 467 0.92 9.60 16.37
N GLN A 468 0.95 10.81 15.79
CA GLN A 468 0.70 10.98 14.34
C GLN A 468 1.95 10.83 13.47
N ARG A 469 3.14 11.06 14.01
CA ARG A 469 4.40 11.17 13.24
C ARG A 469 5.43 10.10 13.56
N ASP A 470 5.27 9.38 14.66
CA ASP A 470 6.29 8.45 15.13
C ASP A 470 5.82 7.00 14.92
N LEU A 471 6.80 6.09 14.80
CA LEU A 471 6.58 4.66 14.59
C LEU A 471 7.68 3.87 15.31
N VAL A 472 7.30 2.83 16.03
CA VAL A 472 8.22 1.80 16.52
C VAL A 472 8.03 0.55 15.67
N LEU A 473 9.11 0.05 15.08
CA LEU A 473 9.17 -1.18 14.33
C LEU A 473 9.98 -2.21 15.11
N ALA A 474 9.33 -3.31 15.49
CA ALA A 474 9.99 -4.48 16.06
C ALA A 474 10.08 -5.61 15.03
N ARG A 475 11.24 -6.25 14.91
CA ARG A 475 11.47 -7.41 14.05
C ARG A 475 12.05 -8.55 14.89
N LEU A 476 11.57 -9.76 14.64
CA LEU A 476 12.09 -10.99 15.20
C LEU A 476 12.21 -12.02 14.08
N GLU A 477 13.34 -12.69 14.00
CA GLU A 477 13.56 -13.77 13.04
C GLU A 477 14.23 -14.94 13.74
N LEU A 478 13.62 -16.11 13.64
CA LEU A 478 14.08 -17.35 14.27
C LEU A 478 14.15 -18.45 13.21
N GLY A 479 15.21 -19.23 13.27
CA GLY A 479 15.41 -20.38 12.40
C GLY A 479 16.06 -21.54 13.14
N ALA A 480 15.60 -22.77 12.84
CA ALA A 480 16.22 -23.98 13.38
C ALA A 480 16.19 -25.10 12.33
N VAL A 481 17.33 -25.76 12.15
CA VAL A 481 17.44 -27.01 11.41
C VAL A 481 17.85 -28.12 12.39
N LEU A 482 16.89 -28.95 12.72
CA LEU A 482 17.06 -30.08 13.65
C LEU A 482 17.55 -31.30 12.88
N THR A 483 18.73 -31.77 13.18
CA THR A 483 19.36 -32.94 12.54
C THR A 483 20.30 -33.63 13.50
N ASN A 484 20.40 -34.95 13.38
CA ASN A 484 21.40 -35.76 14.10
C ASN A 484 22.74 -35.86 13.33
N GLY A 485 22.84 -35.21 12.17
CA GLY A 485 24.01 -35.24 11.31
C GLY A 485 24.74 -33.90 11.20
N ASN A 486 25.73 -33.89 10.29
CA ASN A 486 26.52 -32.70 10.04
C ASN A 486 25.75 -31.73 9.12
N SER A 487 25.75 -30.43 9.44
CA SER A 487 25.17 -29.35 8.63
C SER A 487 25.78 -29.26 7.22
N ASN A 488 27.04 -29.66 7.04
CA ASN A 488 27.70 -29.69 5.73
C ASN A 488 27.07 -30.65 4.69
N ARG A 489 26.14 -31.52 5.11
CA ARG A 489 25.39 -32.45 4.24
C ARG A 489 23.97 -31.98 3.98
N ILE A 490 23.63 -30.79 4.38
CA ILE A 490 22.33 -30.15 4.14
C ILE A 490 22.57 -29.02 3.11
N PRO A 491 21.72 -28.90 2.08
CA PRO A 491 21.80 -27.75 1.16
C PRO A 491 21.89 -26.43 1.90
N SER A 492 22.90 -25.63 1.64
CA SER A 492 23.17 -24.36 2.33
C SER A 492 22.03 -23.35 2.18
N SER A 493 21.28 -23.42 1.09
CA SER A 493 20.07 -22.62 0.86
C SER A 493 18.94 -22.88 1.91
N LEU A 494 19.04 -23.98 2.67
CA LEU A 494 18.13 -24.33 3.74
C LEU A 494 18.65 -24.01 5.15
N LEU A 495 19.92 -23.60 5.26
CA LEU A 495 20.59 -23.16 6.46
C LEU A 495 20.55 -21.64 6.61
N PHE A 496 21.18 -21.08 7.64
CA PHE A 496 21.03 -19.68 8.00
C PHE A 496 22.35 -18.93 8.12
N PHE A 497 22.30 -17.65 7.74
CA PHE A 497 23.31 -16.64 7.99
C PHE A 497 22.67 -15.46 8.72
N ALA A 498 23.48 -14.63 9.40
CA ALA A 498 23.08 -13.31 9.86
C ALA A 498 24.06 -12.23 9.36
N GLY A 499 23.72 -10.96 9.60
CA GLY A 499 24.44 -9.78 9.10
C GLY A 499 23.79 -9.18 7.86
N GLY A 500 23.98 -7.87 7.66
CA GLY A 500 23.42 -7.09 6.56
C GLY A 500 22.19 -6.27 6.92
N THR A 501 21.66 -5.56 5.92
CA THR A 501 20.59 -4.54 6.07
C THR A 501 19.28 -5.11 6.62
N SER A 502 18.97 -6.35 6.30
CA SER A 502 17.72 -7.02 6.70
C SER A 502 17.81 -7.82 8.00
N SER A 503 19.01 -7.99 8.55
CA SER A 503 19.31 -8.80 9.75
C SER A 503 19.93 -7.93 10.85
N ILE A 504 21.27 -7.86 10.93
CA ILE A 504 22.01 -7.07 11.92
C ILE A 504 22.83 -6.01 11.17
N ARG A 505 22.38 -4.77 11.18
CA ARG A 505 23.08 -3.63 10.54
C ARG A 505 24.38 -3.34 11.29
N GLY A 506 25.38 -2.85 10.57
CA GLY A 506 26.75 -2.69 11.10
C GLY A 506 27.65 -3.89 10.81
N TYR A 507 27.10 -5.00 10.29
CA TYR A 507 27.85 -6.17 9.80
C TYR A 507 27.62 -6.39 8.31
N THR A 508 28.62 -6.95 7.65
CA THR A 508 28.53 -7.29 6.21
C THR A 508 27.45 -8.35 5.99
N PHE A 509 26.81 -8.32 4.84
CA PHE A 509 25.77 -9.28 4.47
C PHE A 509 26.30 -10.72 4.55
N GLN A 510 25.57 -11.61 5.24
CA GLN A 510 25.91 -13.01 5.45
C GLN A 510 27.30 -13.25 6.09
N SER A 511 27.84 -12.28 6.84
CA SER A 511 29.16 -12.43 7.47
C SER A 511 29.13 -13.12 8.83
N ILE A 512 27.94 -13.30 9.42
CA ILE A 512 27.76 -13.99 10.70
C ILE A 512 27.27 -15.40 10.43
N GLY A 513 28.10 -16.38 10.76
CA GLY A 513 27.92 -17.79 10.55
C GLY A 513 29.12 -18.56 11.09
N ARG A 514 29.28 -19.82 10.68
CA ARG A 514 30.44 -20.62 11.06
C ARG A 514 31.67 -20.21 10.24
N GLN A 515 32.68 -19.68 10.90
CA GLN A 515 33.93 -19.27 10.30
C GLN A 515 34.90 -20.47 10.17
N GLN A 516 35.42 -20.72 8.98
CA GLN A 516 36.44 -21.74 8.74
C GLN A 516 37.35 -21.30 7.61
N ASN A 517 38.64 -21.17 7.88
CA ASN A 517 39.68 -20.81 6.88
C ASN A 517 39.35 -19.54 6.07
N GLY A 518 38.81 -18.50 6.72
CA GLY A 518 38.45 -17.25 6.04
C GLY A 518 37.10 -17.29 5.30
N THR A 519 36.45 -18.44 5.24
CA THR A 519 35.13 -18.61 4.61
C THR A 519 34.04 -18.64 5.67
N THR A 520 32.90 -17.96 5.37
CA THR A 520 31.70 -18.01 6.23
C THR A 520 30.72 -19.05 5.69
N PHE A 521 30.42 -20.04 6.50
CA PHE A 521 29.43 -21.08 6.22
C PHE A 521 28.11 -20.82 6.93
N PRO A 522 26.96 -21.21 6.34
CA PRO A 522 25.68 -21.14 7.01
C PRO A 522 25.59 -22.12 8.17
N THR A 523 24.64 -21.87 9.09
CA THR A 523 24.47 -22.58 10.34
C THR A 523 23.06 -23.12 10.53
N LYS A 524 22.90 -24.01 11.50
CA LYS A 524 21.59 -24.66 11.80
C LYS A 524 20.62 -23.76 12.54
N TYR A 525 21.11 -22.81 13.32
CA TYR A 525 20.26 -21.97 14.18
C TYR A 525 20.48 -20.50 13.88
N LEU A 526 19.37 -19.76 13.84
CA LEU A 526 19.32 -18.31 13.64
C LEU A 526 18.44 -17.69 14.72
N GLY A 527 18.92 -16.62 15.31
CA GLY A 527 18.10 -15.76 16.16
C GLY A 527 18.52 -14.31 15.95
N THR A 528 17.62 -13.47 15.43
CA THR A 528 17.86 -12.04 15.29
C THR A 528 16.66 -11.25 15.76
N ALA A 529 16.90 -10.13 16.45
CA ALA A 529 15.89 -9.18 16.87
C ALA A 529 16.33 -7.76 16.54
N SER A 530 15.37 -6.90 16.28
CA SER A 530 15.60 -5.50 15.93
C SER A 530 14.51 -4.64 16.50
N LEU A 531 14.89 -3.51 17.07
CA LEU A 531 13.98 -2.45 17.48
C LEU A 531 14.42 -1.16 16.80
N GLU A 532 13.49 -0.53 16.09
CA GLU A 532 13.73 0.72 15.36
C GLU A 532 12.64 1.74 15.71
N TYR A 533 13.07 2.93 16.14
CA TYR A 533 12.19 4.08 16.30
C TYR A 533 12.37 5.01 15.11
N GLN A 534 11.26 5.39 14.47
CA GLN A 534 11.22 6.31 13.34
C GLN A 534 10.42 7.55 13.70
N ARG A 535 10.93 8.72 13.33
CA ARG A 535 10.23 10.00 13.43
C ARG A 535 10.14 10.67 12.06
N TRP A 536 8.90 10.93 11.62
CA TRP A 536 8.61 11.60 10.36
C TRP A 536 8.53 13.11 10.57
N VAL A 537 9.50 13.85 10.02
CA VAL A 537 9.57 15.31 10.09
C VAL A 537 8.61 15.94 9.09
N THR A 538 8.57 15.40 7.87
CA THR A 538 7.60 15.75 6.82
C THR A 538 6.77 14.51 6.45
N ARG A 539 5.88 14.64 5.46
CA ARG A 539 5.13 13.48 4.93
C ARG A 539 6.06 12.47 4.24
N GLU A 540 7.18 12.91 3.70
CA GLU A 540 8.09 12.13 2.88
C GLU A 540 9.40 11.77 3.59
N TRP A 541 9.90 12.62 4.50
CA TRP A 541 11.20 12.49 5.12
C TRP A 541 11.10 12.23 6.62
N GLY A 542 11.88 11.27 7.09
CA GLY A 542 12.00 10.92 8.50
C GLY A 542 13.40 10.45 8.87
N GLY A 543 13.67 10.42 10.15
CA GLY A 543 14.87 9.82 10.74
C GLY A 543 14.54 8.55 11.51
N ALA A 544 15.52 7.69 11.69
CA ALA A 544 15.40 6.48 12.50
C ALA A 544 16.63 6.28 13.39
N VAL A 545 16.40 5.66 14.55
CA VAL A 545 17.45 5.08 15.39
C VAL A 545 17.12 3.62 15.62
N PHE A 546 18.12 2.77 15.67
CA PHE A 546 17.88 1.34 15.77
C PHE A 546 18.91 0.61 16.62
N TRP A 547 18.49 -0.52 17.15
CA TRP A 547 19.30 -1.53 17.79
C TRP A 547 18.93 -2.90 17.25
N ASP A 548 19.91 -3.58 16.68
CA ASP A 548 19.80 -4.93 16.13
C ASP A 548 20.67 -5.86 16.98
N VAL A 549 20.20 -7.06 17.24
CA VAL A 549 20.93 -8.07 17.98
C VAL A 549 20.66 -9.46 17.43
N GLY A 550 21.64 -10.34 17.44
CA GLY A 550 21.42 -11.72 17.04
C GLY A 550 22.68 -12.52 16.79
N THR A 551 22.47 -13.74 16.35
CA THR A 551 23.55 -14.70 16.02
C THR A 551 23.06 -15.74 15.02
N ALA A 552 24.01 -16.37 14.33
CA ALA A 552 23.81 -17.59 13.56
C ALA A 552 24.85 -18.63 14.00
N THR A 553 24.43 -19.81 14.47
CA THR A 553 25.28 -20.79 15.13
C THR A 553 24.88 -22.23 14.81
N ASP A 554 25.84 -23.17 14.89
CA ASP A 554 25.57 -24.62 14.83
C ASP A 554 25.28 -25.25 16.21
N ASP A 555 25.59 -24.53 17.30
CA ASP A 555 25.37 -24.99 18.69
C ASP A 555 24.51 -23.99 19.46
N TYR A 556 23.27 -24.38 19.78
CA TYR A 556 22.36 -23.56 20.58
C TYR A 556 22.65 -23.58 22.09
N LYS A 557 23.40 -24.58 22.56
CA LYS A 557 23.77 -24.69 24.00
C LYS A 557 24.96 -23.80 24.37
N HIS A 558 25.90 -23.63 23.43
CA HIS A 558 27.03 -22.72 23.54
C HIS A 558 27.00 -21.76 22.37
N PRO A 559 26.05 -20.80 22.35
CA PRO A 559 25.92 -19.89 21.24
C PRO A 559 27.19 -19.04 21.09
N THR A 560 27.56 -18.78 19.86
CA THR A 560 28.53 -17.72 19.53
C THR A 560 28.08 -16.40 20.17
N PRO A 561 29.00 -15.47 20.46
CA PRO A 561 28.61 -14.19 21.07
C PRO A 561 27.49 -13.53 20.26
N LEU A 562 26.54 -12.92 20.97
CA LEU A 562 25.50 -12.11 20.33
C LEU A 562 26.17 -10.90 19.68
N TYR A 563 25.86 -10.70 18.41
CA TYR A 563 26.32 -9.55 17.64
C TYR A 563 25.33 -8.40 17.81
N HIS A 564 25.83 -7.22 18.19
CA HIS A 564 25.02 -6.03 18.40
C HIS A 564 25.34 -4.98 17.34
N GLY A 565 24.31 -4.48 16.68
CA GLY A 565 24.38 -3.37 15.75
C GLY A 565 23.53 -2.21 16.26
N VAL A 566 24.11 -1.03 16.39
CA VAL A 566 23.39 0.20 16.78
C VAL A 566 23.62 1.25 15.71
N GLY A 567 22.66 2.13 15.51
CA GLY A 567 22.84 3.14 14.50
C GLY A 567 21.66 4.08 14.32
N PHE A 568 21.81 4.93 13.33
CA PHE A 568 20.78 5.88 12.92
C PHE A 568 20.66 5.88 11.39
N GLY A 569 19.56 6.40 10.89
CA GLY A 569 19.32 6.43 9.46
C GLY A 569 18.29 7.44 9.01
N LEU A 570 18.29 7.69 7.72
CA LEU A 570 17.32 8.51 7.00
C LEU A 570 16.27 7.61 6.37
N ARG A 571 15.03 8.06 6.40
CA ARG A 571 13.88 7.39 5.79
C ARG A 571 13.23 8.34 4.78
N TRP A 572 13.05 7.84 3.56
CA TRP A 572 12.38 8.61 2.51
C TRP A 572 11.29 7.78 1.85
N ARG A 573 10.07 8.32 1.84
CA ARG A 573 8.94 7.79 1.07
C ARG A 573 9.03 8.34 -0.35
N SER A 574 9.81 7.66 -1.19
CA SER A 574 9.94 8.05 -2.57
C SER A 574 8.71 7.63 -3.38
N PRO A 575 8.43 8.26 -4.54
CA PRO A 575 7.35 7.85 -5.45
C PRO A 575 7.47 6.40 -5.95
N VAL A 576 8.66 5.82 -5.89
CA VAL A 576 8.96 4.46 -6.37
C VAL A 576 9.07 3.43 -5.24
N GLY A 577 8.95 3.85 -3.98
CA GLY A 577 9.03 2.97 -2.81
C GLY A 577 9.90 3.52 -1.69
N PRO A 578 9.98 2.83 -0.53
CA PRO A 578 10.76 3.26 0.60
C PRO A 578 12.27 3.20 0.32
N VAL A 579 12.97 4.29 0.64
CA VAL A 579 14.43 4.39 0.61
C VAL A 579 14.92 4.56 2.04
N ASN A 580 15.85 3.68 2.45
CA ASN A 580 16.48 3.76 3.77
C ASN A 580 17.99 3.89 3.58
N VAL A 581 18.58 4.86 4.27
CA VAL A 581 20.02 5.07 4.35
C VAL A 581 20.41 5.03 5.82
N ASP A 582 21.15 4.01 6.22
CA ASP A 582 21.53 3.78 7.60
C ASP A 582 23.05 3.86 7.78
N LEU A 583 23.49 4.33 8.94
CA LEU A 583 24.86 4.18 9.42
C LEU A 583 24.82 3.29 10.67
N GLY A 584 25.25 2.05 10.51
CA GLY A 584 25.28 1.06 11.58
C GLY A 584 26.69 0.88 12.15
N TYR A 585 26.80 0.80 13.47
CA TYR A 585 28.01 0.45 14.19
C TYR A 585 27.93 -0.99 14.68
N GLY A 586 28.79 -1.85 14.17
CA GLY A 586 28.95 -3.23 14.66
C GLY A 586 29.81 -3.24 15.92
N VAL A 587 29.19 -3.52 17.07
CA VAL A 587 29.85 -3.40 18.39
C VAL A 587 31.05 -4.33 18.51
N GLN A 588 30.92 -5.58 18.05
CA GLN A 588 32.00 -6.58 18.14
C GLN A 588 33.13 -6.28 17.12
N ASP A 589 32.77 -5.84 15.92
CA ASP A 589 33.75 -5.48 14.88
C ASP A 589 34.38 -4.10 15.11
N ARG A 590 33.75 -3.24 15.94
CA ARG A 590 34.15 -1.85 16.19
C ARG A 590 34.27 -1.03 14.92
N ARG A 591 33.36 -1.23 13.96
CA ARG A 591 33.36 -0.56 12.65
C ARG A 591 32.00 0.04 12.33
N PHE A 592 32.04 1.22 11.73
CA PHE A 592 30.86 1.81 11.08
C PHE A 592 30.71 1.25 9.66
N ARG A 593 29.47 0.93 9.31
CA ARG A 593 29.12 0.51 7.96
C ARG A 593 27.90 1.27 7.49
N PRO A 594 27.99 2.02 6.39
CA PRO A 594 26.82 2.56 5.75
C PRO A 594 26.03 1.43 5.11
N SER A 595 24.70 1.55 5.12
CA SER A 595 23.80 0.65 4.41
C SER A 595 22.71 1.42 3.70
N ILE A 596 22.46 1.06 2.45
CA ILE A 596 21.42 1.64 1.62
C ILE A 596 20.50 0.51 1.19
N SER A 597 19.21 0.69 1.41
CA SER A 597 18.18 -0.18 0.85
C SER A 597 17.14 0.64 0.10
N LEU A 598 16.91 0.28 -1.14
CA LEU A 598 15.85 0.81 -1.98
C LEU A 598 14.78 -0.29 -2.12
N GLY A 599 13.64 -0.08 -1.49
CA GLY A 599 12.48 -0.94 -1.67
C GLY A 599 11.72 -0.47 -2.91
N VAL A 600 11.94 -1.11 -4.05
CA VAL A 600 11.11 -0.87 -5.23
C VAL A 600 9.95 -1.86 -5.15
N ALA A 601 8.74 -1.33 -4.93
CA ALA A 601 7.52 -2.11 -5.10
C ALA A 601 7.20 -2.17 -6.60
N PHE A 602 7.32 -3.37 -7.19
CA PHE A 602 6.88 -3.65 -8.56
C PHE A 602 5.54 -4.37 -8.54
#